data_104340e5cbc1cd8cd93c33318ddd4135
#
_entry.id   104340e5cbc1cd8cd93c33318ddd4135
#
_cell.length_a   1.000
_cell.length_b   1.000
_cell.length_c   1.000
_cell.angle_alpha   90.00
_cell.angle_beta   90.00
_cell.angle_gamma   90.00
#
_symmetry.space_group_name_H-M   'P 1'
#
loop_
_entity.id
_entity.type
_entity.pdbx_description
1 polymer ?
#
loop_
_entity_poly.entity_id
_entity_poly.type
_entity_poly.pdbx_seq_one_letter_code
_entity_poly.pdbx_strand_id
1 'polypeptide(L)'
;MIGEEEARKRILEAVSPLDERTVALANALDCFATQNYFARLPLPAFDNSAMDGYAVVASSCKKGGRLRVIGEQPAGPDRKLRVSRDEAVRIFTGAPLPQGADAIVMQEDVTRDDTDIILNVDVEAGDFIRRRGCDLAEGQIILQRGEQIRPGTIAVLASQGFADVIVGGKVTAAIISTGDELVNSGEELQAGQIYDSNSALLRALLHRTGVSATSVEHSRDDRQSLGEAIKHGIRNNILIISGGVSVGEHDLVKNVLCELGAKIEIWRVAVKPGKPFLFGCVAQSGPSPQFSQRSARSRSRPEADARTPGEGAATRGDDCFIFGLPGNPVSAFVTFLQFVRPAILRIMGATNLELPQVPAKLAVDLTNDGDRPHYIRGKLERGRFTPVGRQESHALFGLRQANALLRIAVGQSLKADEIVDVQIWDW
;
A
#
# COMPACT_ATOMS: atom_id res chain seq x y z
N MET A 1 11.83 25.13 -15.79
CA MET A 1 10.91 24.70 -14.73
C MET A 1 9.70 24.09 -15.43
N ILE A 2 9.31 22.87 -15.08
CA ILE A 2 8.15 22.19 -15.67
C ILE A 2 6.99 22.14 -14.68
N GLY A 3 5.77 21.94 -15.17
CA GLY A 3 4.59 21.77 -14.32
C GLY A 3 4.65 20.49 -13.49
N GLU A 4 3.92 20.45 -12.38
CA GLU A 4 3.91 19.29 -11.49
C GLU A 4 3.38 18.02 -12.15
N GLU A 5 2.32 18.13 -12.97
CA GLU A 5 1.70 17.00 -13.68
C GLU A 5 2.66 16.41 -14.73
N GLU A 6 3.34 17.26 -15.48
CA GLU A 6 4.34 16.86 -16.45
C GLU A 6 5.57 16.21 -15.77
N ALA A 7 6.01 16.76 -14.62
CA ALA A 7 7.08 16.17 -13.84
C ALA A 7 6.71 14.76 -13.37
N ARG A 8 5.53 14.61 -12.81
CA ARG A 8 5.01 13.34 -12.35
C ARG A 8 4.88 12.32 -13.46
N LYS A 9 4.32 12.74 -14.60
CA LYS A 9 4.20 11.89 -15.80
C LYS A 9 5.57 11.35 -16.23
N ARG A 10 6.58 12.24 -16.40
CA ARG A 10 7.95 11.83 -16.80
C ARG A 10 8.58 10.87 -15.80
N ILE A 11 8.45 11.14 -14.50
CA ILE A 11 8.96 10.25 -13.45
C ILE A 11 8.32 8.86 -13.59
N LEU A 12 6.99 8.80 -13.71
CA LEU A 12 6.28 7.53 -13.81
C LEU A 12 6.53 6.79 -15.14
N GLU A 13 6.83 7.49 -16.22
CA GLU A 13 7.25 6.88 -17.50
C GLU A 13 8.68 6.33 -17.44
N ALA A 14 9.57 6.97 -16.65
CA ALA A 14 10.94 6.53 -16.48
C ALA A 14 11.07 5.29 -15.58
N VAL A 15 10.20 5.13 -14.57
CA VAL A 15 10.30 4.01 -13.63
C VAL A 15 9.49 2.80 -14.09
N SER A 16 10.08 1.62 -13.94
CA SER A 16 9.44 0.32 -14.25
C SER A 16 9.34 -0.55 -13.00
N PRO A 17 8.34 -1.43 -12.89
CA PRO A 17 8.29 -2.41 -11.83
C PRO A 17 9.53 -3.31 -11.83
N LEU A 18 10.03 -3.61 -10.63
CA LEU A 18 11.06 -4.64 -10.43
C LEU A 18 10.48 -6.03 -10.71
N ASP A 19 11.39 -7.00 -10.97
CA ASP A 19 11.00 -8.38 -11.15
C ASP A 19 10.16 -8.90 -9.98
N GLU A 20 9.15 -9.69 -10.32
CA GLU A 20 8.27 -10.30 -9.33
C GLU A 20 8.99 -11.37 -8.51
N ARG A 21 8.49 -11.59 -7.30
CA ARG A 21 9.01 -12.59 -6.37
C ARG A 21 7.89 -13.34 -5.67
N THR A 22 8.11 -14.61 -5.39
CA THR A 22 7.23 -15.40 -4.53
C THR A 22 7.59 -15.17 -3.07
N VAL A 23 6.58 -14.90 -2.24
CA VAL A 23 6.75 -14.75 -0.80
C VAL A 23 5.73 -15.59 -0.05
N ALA A 24 6.13 -16.12 1.10
CA ALA A 24 5.18 -16.75 2.01
C ALA A 24 4.09 -15.75 2.41
N LEU A 25 2.84 -16.21 2.48
CA LEU A 25 1.68 -15.35 2.79
C LEU A 25 1.87 -14.56 4.10
N ALA A 26 2.52 -15.14 5.10
CA ALA A 26 2.85 -14.48 6.36
C ALA A 26 3.76 -13.24 6.21
N ASN A 27 4.51 -13.15 5.11
CA ASN A 27 5.45 -12.07 4.80
C ASN A 27 4.94 -11.14 3.68
N ALA A 28 3.67 -11.30 3.27
CA ALA A 28 3.11 -10.59 2.13
C ALA A 28 2.45 -9.24 2.49
N LEU A 29 2.36 -8.91 3.79
CA LEU A 29 1.76 -7.65 4.22
C LEU A 29 2.45 -6.47 3.53
N ASP A 30 1.64 -5.52 3.06
CA ASP A 30 2.04 -4.29 2.34
C ASP A 30 2.76 -4.52 0.98
N CYS A 31 2.91 -5.76 0.53
CA CYS A 31 3.32 -6.06 -0.83
C CYS A 31 2.18 -5.80 -1.82
N PHE A 32 2.52 -5.67 -3.11
CA PHE A 32 1.55 -5.51 -4.20
C PHE A 32 1.49 -6.78 -5.05
N ALA A 33 0.29 -7.30 -5.28
CA ALA A 33 0.09 -8.49 -6.11
C ALA A 33 0.48 -8.22 -7.58
N THR A 34 1.17 -9.16 -8.23
CA THR A 34 1.53 -9.04 -9.65
C THR A 34 0.56 -9.78 -10.58
N GLN A 35 -0.38 -10.53 -10.01
CA GLN A 35 -1.44 -11.24 -10.73
C GLN A 35 -2.76 -11.16 -9.96
N ASN A 36 -3.86 -11.59 -10.61
CA ASN A 36 -5.15 -11.75 -9.95
C ASN A 36 -5.20 -13.07 -9.17
N TYR A 37 -5.84 -13.04 -8.00
CA TYR A 37 -6.15 -14.21 -7.20
C TYR A 37 -7.66 -14.41 -7.14
N PHE A 38 -8.09 -15.64 -7.33
CA PHE A 38 -9.48 -16.02 -7.38
C PHE A 38 -9.80 -16.98 -6.24
N ALA A 39 -11.04 -16.95 -5.77
CA ALA A 39 -11.54 -17.89 -4.78
C ALA A 39 -11.47 -19.32 -5.33
N ARG A 40 -10.75 -20.20 -4.63
CA ARG A 40 -10.65 -21.64 -4.94
C ARG A 40 -11.81 -22.43 -4.40
N LEU A 41 -12.37 -21.92 -3.30
CA LEU A 41 -13.47 -22.52 -2.57
C LEU A 41 -14.49 -21.42 -2.22
N PRO A 42 -15.79 -21.74 -2.21
CA PRO A 42 -16.78 -20.83 -1.69
C PRO A 42 -16.62 -20.64 -0.17
N LEU A 43 -17.04 -19.51 0.37
CA LEU A 43 -17.12 -19.28 1.82
C LEU A 43 -18.58 -19.03 2.23
N PRO A 44 -19.08 -19.77 3.19
CA PRO A 44 -18.52 -21.01 3.73
C PRO A 44 -18.49 -22.13 2.67
N ALA A 45 -17.62 -23.13 2.85
CA ALA A 45 -17.42 -24.21 1.88
C ALA A 45 -18.57 -25.20 1.81
N PHE A 46 -19.47 -25.21 2.80
CA PHE A 46 -20.67 -26.07 2.94
C PHE A 46 -21.73 -25.30 3.74
N ASP A 47 -23.00 -25.75 3.62
CA ASP A 47 -24.09 -25.27 4.47
C ASP A 47 -23.78 -25.60 5.92
N ASN A 48 -23.84 -24.62 6.80
CA ASN A 48 -23.48 -24.78 8.22
C ASN A 48 -24.41 -24.00 9.16
N SER A 49 -24.36 -24.38 10.44
CA SER A 49 -25.11 -23.68 11.47
C SER A 49 -24.57 -22.29 11.76
N ALA A 50 -25.46 -21.30 11.81
CA ALA A 50 -25.15 -19.96 12.29
C ALA A 50 -25.13 -19.86 13.82
N MET A 51 -25.78 -20.79 14.54
CA MET A 51 -26.01 -20.77 15.98
C MET A 51 -25.78 -22.14 16.61
N ASP A 52 -25.62 -22.18 17.91
CA ASP A 52 -25.69 -23.44 18.69
C ASP A 52 -27.15 -23.79 18.89
N GLY A 53 -27.50 -25.07 18.60
CA GLY A 53 -28.88 -25.47 18.67
C GLY A 53 -29.13 -26.90 18.15
N TYR A 54 -30.21 -27.06 17.42
CA TYR A 54 -30.67 -28.37 16.91
C TYR A 54 -31.02 -28.23 15.42
N ALA A 55 -30.41 -29.05 14.59
CA ALA A 55 -30.77 -29.22 13.18
C ALA A 55 -32.02 -30.08 13.06
N VAL A 56 -33.02 -29.59 12.33
CA VAL A 56 -34.38 -30.18 12.26
C VAL A 56 -34.95 -30.10 10.86
N VAL A 57 -36.06 -30.79 10.63
CA VAL A 57 -36.90 -30.66 9.43
C VAL A 57 -38.06 -29.70 9.76
N ALA A 58 -38.01 -28.48 9.26
CA ALA A 58 -38.95 -27.40 9.61
C ALA A 58 -40.41 -27.76 9.44
N SER A 59 -40.76 -28.55 8.41
CA SER A 59 -42.14 -28.96 8.14
C SER A 59 -42.79 -29.81 9.24
N SER A 60 -41.98 -30.37 10.16
CA SER A 60 -42.48 -31.09 11.34
C SER A 60 -42.34 -30.31 12.65
N CYS A 61 -41.87 -29.04 12.58
CA CYS A 61 -41.54 -28.25 13.75
C CYS A 61 -42.60 -27.17 13.99
N LYS A 62 -43.40 -27.36 15.06
CA LYS A 62 -44.33 -26.35 15.57
C LYS A 62 -44.09 -26.12 17.05
N LYS A 63 -44.42 -24.95 17.54
CA LYS A 63 -44.34 -24.62 18.97
C LYS A 63 -45.09 -25.67 19.80
N GLY A 64 -44.44 -26.19 20.84
CA GLY A 64 -44.91 -27.27 21.68
C GLY A 64 -44.62 -28.67 21.12
N GLY A 65 -44.13 -28.80 19.89
CA GLY A 65 -43.73 -30.08 19.28
C GLY A 65 -42.53 -30.70 20.01
N ARG A 66 -42.52 -32.03 20.08
CA ARG A 66 -41.46 -32.85 20.69
C ARG A 66 -40.63 -33.49 19.59
N LEU A 67 -39.30 -33.39 19.68
CA LEU A 67 -38.36 -34.01 18.74
C LEU A 67 -37.34 -34.84 19.52
N ARG A 68 -37.03 -36.04 19.00
CA ARG A 68 -36.01 -36.93 19.57
C ARG A 68 -34.62 -36.52 19.11
N VAL A 69 -33.68 -36.32 20.03
CA VAL A 69 -32.27 -36.00 19.72
C VAL A 69 -31.54 -37.32 19.39
N ILE A 70 -31.18 -37.51 18.12
CA ILE A 70 -30.57 -38.75 17.61
C ILE A 70 -29.06 -38.73 17.58
N GLY A 71 -28.44 -37.59 17.84
CA GLY A 71 -26.97 -37.43 17.81
C GLY A 71 -26.52 -35.99 17.92
N GLU A 72 -25.22 -35.80 17.72
CA GLU A 72 -24.56 -34.51 17.83
C GLU A 72 -23.59 -34.32 16.68
N GLN A 73 -23.60 -33.12 16.05
CA GLN A 73 -22.67 -32.68 15.01
C GLN A 73 -21.90 -31.46 15.51
N PRO A 74 -20.69 -31.66 16.03
CA PRO A 74 -19.80 -30.54 16.37
C PRO A 74 -19.21 -29.91 15.11
N ALA A 75 -18.64 -28.69 15.25
CA ALA A 75 -17.80 -28.11 14.22
C ALA A 75 -16.58 -29.00 13.97
N GLY A 76 -16.27 -29.23 12.68
CA GLY A 76 -15.24 -30.18 12.25
C GLY A 76 -15.76 -31.20 11.23
N PRO A 77 -15.19 -32.40 11.17
CA PRO A 77 -15.58 -33.38 10.18
C PRO A 77 -17.07 -33.74 10.25
N ASP A 78 -17.72 -33.85 9.08
CA ASP A 78 -19.10 -34.27 8.96
C ASP A 78 -19.26 -35.72 9.47
N ARG A 79 -20.10 -35.92 10.50
CA ARG A 79 -20.43 -37.23 11.07
C ARG A 79 -21.44 -38.02 10.23
N LYS A 80 -21.87 -37.45 9.09
CA LYS A 80 -22.82 -38.06 8.14
C LYS A 80 -24.16 -38.44 8.80
N LEU A 81 -24.59 -37.68 9.78
CA LEU A 81 -25.88 -37.83 10.43
C LEU A 81 -26.99 -37.44 9.47
N ARG A 82 -28.13 -38.14 9.59
CA ARG A 82 -29.34 -37.85 8.82
C ARG A 82 -30.49 -37.56 9.77
N VAL A 83 -31.20 -36.47 9.53
CA VAL A 83 -32.37 -36.04 10.29
C VAL A 83 -33.62 -36.35 9.48
N SER A 84 -34.60 -37.00 10.13
CA SER A 84 -35.93 -37.27 9.61
C SER A 84 -36.98 -36.41 10.37
N ARG A 85 -38.24 -36.51 9.99
CA ARG A 85 -39.34 -35.87 10.74
C ARG A 85 -39.36 -36.35 12.19
N ASP A 86 -39.67 -35.45 13.11
CA ASP A 86 -39.74 -35.67 14.55
C ASP A 86 -38.38 -36.05 15.20
N GLU A 87 -37.30 -35.84 14.46
CA GLU A 87 -35.94 -36.02 14.94
C GLU A 87 -35.18 -34.68 14.94
N ALA A 88 -34.17 -34.60 15.78
CA ALA A 88 -33.25 -33.49 15.86
C ALA A 88 -31.79 -33.96 16.03
N VAL A 89 -30.84 -33.23 15.49
CA VAL A 89 -29.42 -33.44 15.77
C VAL A 89 -28.90 -32.19 16.49
N ARG A 90 -28.29 -32.35 17.66
CA ARG A 90 -27.60 -31.23 18.31
C ARG A 90 -26.50 -30.76 17.41
N ILE A 91 -26.46 -29.44 17.15
CA ILE A 91 -25.50 -28.83 16.24
C ILE A 91 -24.87 -27.61 16.89
N PHE A 92 -23.60 -27.31 16.52
CA PHE A 92 -22.86 -26.18 17.00
C PHE A 92 -22.55 -25.20 15.86
N THR A 93 -22.35 -23.94 16.20
CA THR A 93 -22.00 -22.88 15.25
C THR A 93 -20.82 -23.30 14.35
N GLY A 94 -21.00 -23.16 13.04
CA GLY A 94 -20.01 -23.56 12.03
C GLY A 94 -19.98 -25.07 11.70
N ALA A 95 -20.76 -25.91 12.38
CA ALA A 95 -20.84 -27.31 12.07
C ALA A 95 -21.60 -27.57 10.75
N PRO A 96 -21.19 -28.59 9.92
CA PRO A 96 -21.91 -28.91 8.71
C PRO A 96 -23.35 -29.35 9.00
N LEU A 97 -24.26 -28.91 8.14
CA LEU A 97 -25.69 -29.24 8.27
C LEU A 97 -25.92 -30.75 8.01
N PRO A 98 -26.53 -31.49 8.95
CA PRO A 98 -26.86 -32.90 8.73
C PRO A 98 -27.79 -33.09 7.54
N GLN A 99 -27.66 -34.23 6.87
CA GLN A 99 -28.50 -34.55 5.72
C GLN A 99 -29.99 -34.61 6.12
N GLY A 100 -30.85 -33.94 5.35
CA GLY A 100 -32.30 -33.90 5.58
C GLY A 100 -32.75 -32.71 6.44
N ALA A 101 -31.88 -32.09 7.23
CA ALA A 101 -32.20 -30.86 7.94
C ALA A 101 -32.32 -29.69 6.99
N ASP A 102 -33.31 -28.83 7.19
CA ASP A 102 -33.57 -27.62 6.43
C ASP A 102 -33.71 -26.36 7.31
N ALA A 103 -33.60 -26.51 8.64
CA ALA A 103 -33.58 -25.41 9.61
C ALA A 103 -32.78 -25.77 10.86
N ILE A 104 -32.47 -24.75 11.65
CA ILE A 104 -31.84 -24.87 12.97
C ILE A 104 -32.72 -24.12 13.97
N VAL A 105 -32.96 -24.75 15.11
CA VAL A 105 -33.59 -24.13 16.28
C VAL A 105 -32.51 -23.80 17.29
N MET A 106 -32.46 -22.57 17.81
CA MET A 106 -31.50 -22.20 18.84
C MET A 106 -31.70 -23.02 20.11
N GLN A 107 -30.64 -23.29 20.84
CA GLN A 107 -30.74 -24.04 22.10
C GLN A 107 -31.54 -23.28 23.18
N GLU A 108 -31.66 -21.98 23.08
CA GLU A 108 -32.44 -21.09 23.95
C GLU A 108 -33.96 -21.23 23.66
N ASP A 109 -34.30 -21.64 22.46
CA ASP A 109 -35.68 -21.78 21.98
C ASP A 109 -36.26 -23.20 22.15
N VAL A 110 -35.58 -24.05 22.92
CA VAL A 110 -36.04 -25.37 23.26
C VAL A 110 -35.99 -25.65 24.76
N THR A 111 -36.85 -26.54 25.23
CA THR A 111 -36.76 -27.12 26.56
C THR A 111 -36.29 -28.56 26.44
N ARG A 112 -35.20 -28.95 27.11
CA ARG A 112 -34.71 -30.34 27.13
C ARG A 112 -35.56 -31.19 28.07
N ASP A 113 -35.91 -32.38 27.59
CA ASP A 113 -36.62 -33.38 28.33
C ASP A 113 -36.00 -34.75 28.05
N ASP A 114 -35.01 -35.13 28.87
CA ASP A 114 -34.16 -36.32 28.76
C ASP A 114 -33.49 -36.44 27.37
N THR A 115 -33.89 -37.35 26.54
CA THR A 115 -33.38 -37.58 25.17
C THR A 115 -34.07 -36.71 24.12
N ASP A 116 -35.12 -36.00 24.50
CA ASP A 116 -35.94 -35.20 23.60
C ASP A 116 -35.77 -33.70 23.84
N ILE A 117 -36.29 -32.92 22.89
CA ILE A 117 -36.46 -31.45 23.03
C ILE A 117 -37.93 -31.10 22.76
N ILE A 118 -38.40 -30.03 23.44
CA ILE A 118 -39.71 -29.42 23.20
C ILE A 118 -39.47 -28.05 22.60
N LEU A 119 -40.08 -27.73 21.47
CA LEU A 119 -39.93 -26.46 20.78
C LEU A 119 -40.72 -25.35 21.48
N ASN A 120 -40.10 -24.24 21.78
CA ASN A 120 -40.72 -23.04 22.37
C ASN A 120 -41.19 -22.05 21.29
N VAL A 121 -40.76 -22.24 20.03
CA VAL A 121 -41.05 -21.39 18.88
C VAL A 121 -41.52 -22.24 17.67
N ASP A 122 -42.14 -21.60 16.68
CA ASP A 122 -42.31 -22.15 15.35
C ASP A 122 -40.99 -22.04 14.58
N VAL A 123 -40.71 -22.92 13.62
CA VAL A 123 -39.48 -22.98 12.85
C VAL A 123 -39.80 -22.91 11.37
N GLU A 124 -39.06 -22.08 10.68
CA GLU A 124 -39.16 -21.93 9.22
C GLU A 124 -37.95 -22.52 8.51
N ALA A 125 -38.18 -23.01 7.27
CA ALA A 125 -37.10 -23.55 6.47
C ALA A 125 -36.06 -22.44 6.14
N GLY A 126 -34.80 -22.74 6.40
CA GLY A 126 -33.70 -21.79 6.22
C GLY A 126 -33.24 -21.05 7.51
N ASP A 127 -34.02 -21.18 8.60
CA ASP A 127 -33.66 -20.54 9.87
C ASP A 127 -32.24 -20.93 10.30
N PHE A 128 -31.43 -19.91 10.62
CA PHE A 128 -30.07 -20.02 11.13
C PHE A 128 -29.11 -20.90 10.33
N ILE A 129 -29.35 -21.08 9.04
CA ILE A 129 -28.44 -21.77 8.12
C ILE A 129 -27.62 -20.72 7.33
N ARG A 130 -26.29 -20.83 7.42
CA ARG A 130 -25.39 -20.13 6.48
C ARG A 130 -25.19 -21.01 5.26
N ARG A 131 -25.68 -20.55 4.12
CA ARG A 131 -25.57 -21.29 2.87
C ARG A 131 -24.16 -21.25 2.31
N ARG A 132 -23.73 -22.36 1.69
CA ARG A 132 -22.48 -22.47 0.95
C ARG A 132 -22.32 -21.28 0.00
N GLY A 133 -21.18 -20.55 0.09
CA GLY A 133 -20.85 -19.45 -0.80
C GLY A 133 -21.62 -18.15 -0.58
N CYS A 134 -22.36 -18.01 0.53
CA CYS A 134 -23.12 -16.78 0.79
C CYS A 134 -22.22 -15.55 1.07
N ASP A 135 -20.95 -15.74 1.43
CA ASP A 135 -19.97 -14.67 1.64
C ASP A 135 -19.05 -14.49 0.43
N LEU A 136 -18.51 -15.58 -0.10
CA LEU A 136 -17.61 -15.58 -1.25
C LEU A 136 -17.94 -16.73 -2.20
N ALA A 137 -18.21 -16.41 -3.46
CA ALA A 137 -18.45 -17.43 -4.48
C ALA A 137 -17.12 -17.97 -5.04
N GLU A 138 -17.09 -19.26 -5.38
CA GLU A 138 -15.97 -19.87 -6.08
C GLU A 138 -15.71 -19.14 -7.42
N GLY A 139 -14.43 -18.87 -7.74
CA GLY A 139 -14.03 -18.12 -8.94
C GLY A 139 -14.15 -16.60 -8.82
N GLN A 140 -14.68 -16.05 -7.74
CA GLN A 140 -14.72 -14.62 -7.51
C GLN A 140 -13.30 -14.08 -7.27
N ILE A 141 -13.02 -12.87 -7.79
CA ILE A 141 -11.73 -12.19 -7.56
C ILE A 141 -11.65 -11.77 -6.10
N ILE A 142 -10.57 -12.13 -5.42
CA ILE A 142 -10.25 -11.77 -4.03
C ILE A 142 -9.10 -10.78 -3.89
N LEU A 143 -8.25 -10.70 -4.91
CA LEU A 143 -7.14 -9.73 -4.97
C LEU A 143 -6.79 -9.48 -6.44
N GLN A 144 -6.72 -8.22 -6.83
CA GLN A 144 -6.37 -7.82 -8.20
C GLN A 144 -4.88 -7.52 -8.32
N ARG A 145 -4.36 -7.68 -9.53
CA ARG A 145 -3.01 -7.23 -9.88
C ARG A 145 -2.84 -5.75 -9.54
N GLY A 146 -1.73 -5.41 -8.88
CA GLY A 146 -1.39 -4.06 -8.46
C GLY A 146 -2.08 -3.60 -7.19
N GLU A 147 -2.92 -4.44 -6.59
CA GLU A 147 -3.57 -4.16 -5.31
C GLU A 147 -2.65 -4.51 -4.13
N GLN A 148 -2.70 -3.70 -3.08
CA GLN A 148 -1.92 -3.90 -1.86
C GLN A 148 -2.52 -5.02 -1.01
N ILE A 149 -1.68 -5.93 -0.56
CA ILE A 149 -2.05 -7.01 0.35
C ILE A 149 -2.17 -6.45 1.77
N ARG A 150 -3.40 -6.43 2.29
CA ARG A 150 -3.76 -5.93 3.61
C ARG A 150 -4.09 -7.09 4.57
N PRO A 151 -4.23 -6.85 5.88
CA PRO A 151 -4.54 -7.93 6.83
C PRO A 151 -5.79 -8.73 6.46
N GLY A 152 -6.88 -8.09 6.03
CA GLY A 152 -8.09 -8.78 5.56
C GLY A 152 -7.84 -9.64 4.31
N THR A 153 -7.01 -9.16 3.37
CA THR A 153 -6.62 -9.91 2.18
C THR A 153 -5.82 -11.17 2.55
N ILE A 154 -4.90 -11.07 3.52
CA ILE A 154 -4.15 -12.24 4.05
C ILE A 154 -5.11 -13.27 4.61
N ALA A 155 -6.11 -12.85 5.41
CA ALA A 155 -7.08 -13.76 5.99
C ALA A 155 -7.90 -14.51 4.92
N VAL A 156 -8.36 -13.79 3.89
CA VAL A 156 -9.10 -14.40 2.76
C VAL A 156 -8.20 -15.35 1.98
N LEU A 157 -6.98 -14.95 1.62
CA LEU A 157 -6.03 -15.83 0.91
C LEU A 157 -5.73 -17.11 1.71
N ALA A 158 -5.52 -16.97 3.02
CA ALA A 158 -5.30 -18.11 3.92
C ALA A 158 -6.51 -19.07 3.94
N SER A 159 -7.74 -18.53 4.00
CA SER A 159 -8.97 -19.33 3.97
C SER A 159 -9.16 -20.08 2.65
N GLN A 160 -8.50 -19.64 1.58
CA GLN A 160 -8.46 -20.26 0.27
C GLN A 160 -7.30 -21.25 0.08
N GLY A 161 -6.49 -21.47 1.12
CA GLY A 161 -5.37 -22.40 1.10
C GLY A 161 -4.16 -21.91 0.32
N PHE A 162 -3.98 -20.58 0.16
CA PHE A 162 -2.74 -20.03 -0.39
C PHE A 162 -1.66 -19.99 0.70
N ALA A 163 -0.55 -20.68 0.48
CA ALA A 163 0.63 -20.63 1.33
C ALA A 163 1.58 -19.49 0.94
N ASP A 164 1.63 -19.21 -0.36
CA ASP A 164 2.52 -18.25 -0.98
C ASP A 164 1.74 -17.35 -1.96
N VAL A 165 2.30 -16.18 -2.23
CA VAL A 165 1.78 -15.22 -3.21
C VAL A 165 2.91 -14.62 -4.04
N ILE A 166 2.60 -14.23 -5.30
CA ILE A 166 3.54 -13.56 -6.19
C ILE A 166 3.29 -12.06 -6.10
N VAL A 167 4.35 -11.34 -5.73
CA VAL A 167 4.32 -9.90 -5.47
C VAL A 167 5.44 -9.19 -6.21
N GLY A 168 5.33 -7.88 -6.34
CA GLY A 168 6.38 -7.05 -6.94
C GLY A 168 7.69 -7.08 -6.17
N GLY A 169 8.74 -6.60 -6.82
CA GLY A 169 10.09 -6.63 -6.27
C GLY A 169 10.24 -5.80 -5.00
N LYS A 170 11.31 -6.08 -4.26
CA LYS A 170 11.66 -5.35 -3.04
C LYS A 170 12.53 -4.16 -3.38
N VAL A 171 12.03 -2.96 -3.19
CA VAL A 171 12.77 -1.71 -3.41
C VAL A 171 13.80 -1.49 -2.30
N THR A 172 15.02 -1.12 -2.70
CA THR A 172 16.08 -0.65 -1.81
C THR A 172 16.25 0.86 -1.99
N ALA A 173 16.54 1.59 -0.90
CA ALA A 173 16.70 3.05 -0.94
C ALA A 173 17.86 3.50 -0.05
N ALA A 174 18.56 4.56 -0.50
CA ALA A 174 19.55 5.27 0.29
C ALA A 174 19.12 6.74 0.45
N ILE A 175 19.50 7.33 1.58
CA ILE A 175 19.29 8.76 1.87
C ILE A 175 20.66 9.40 2.09
N ILE A 176 20.89 10.54 1.45
CA ILE A 176 22.03 11.42 1.70
C ILE A 176 21.49 12.78 2.11
N SER A 177 21.91 13.29 3.27
CA SER A 177 21.74 14.70 3.62
C SER A 177 23.05 15.46 3.35
N THR A 178 22.96 16.69 2.84
CA THR A 178 24.13 17.53 2.61
C THR A 178 23.92 18.93 3.20
N GLY A 179 24.94 19.44 3.84
CA GLY A 179 24.96 20.73 4.53
C GLY A 179 25.98 20.73 5.68
N ASP A 180 26.92 21.65 5.65
CA ASP A 180 27.94 21.77 6.73
C ASP A 180 27.33 22.22 8.07
N GLU A 181 26.09 22.78 8.02
CA GLU A 181 25.32 23.15 9.21
C GLU A 181 24.65 21.97 9.92
N LEU A 182 24.57 20.79 9.28
CA LEU A 182 23.80 19.67 9.79
C LEU A 182 24.58 18.84 10.81
N VAL A 183 23.89 18.46 11.89
CA VAL A 183 24.41 17.62 12.97
C VAL A 183 23.41 16.51 13.26
N ASN A 184 23.88 15.31 13.60
CA ASN A 184 23.00 14.22 13.95
C ASN A 184 22.26 14.47 15.27
N SER A 185 21.02 13.94 15.35
CA SER A 185 20.26 14.03 16.60
C SER A 185 21.00 13.30 17.74
N GLY A 186 21.16 13.98 18.87
CA GLY A 186 21.87 13.48 20.04
C GLY A 186 23.31 14.01 20.19
N GLU A 187 23.86 14.66 19.17
CA GLU A 187 25.14 15.36 19.25
C GLU A 187 24.94 16.80 19.77
N GLU A 188 26.00 17.41 20.29
CA GLU A 188 25.95 18.79 20.79
C GLU A 188 26.02 19.81 19.64
N LEU A 189 25.10 20.78 19.63
CA LEU A 189 25.05 21.83 18.62
C LEU A 189 26.08 22.94 18.89
N GLN A 190 26.82 23.32 17.87
CA GLN A 190 27.60 24.52 17.86
C GLN A 190 26.81 25.68 17.28
N ALA A 191 27.31 26.92 17.47
CA ALA A 191 26.66 28.09 16.91
C ALA A 191 26.58 27.99 15.38
N GLY A 192 25.38 28.18 14.83
CA GLY A 192 25.11 28.08 13.39
C GLY A 192 24.75 26.67 12.91
N GLN A 193 24.83 25.64 13.76
CA GLN A 193 24.40 24.27 13.41
C GLN A 193 22.94 24.02 13.75
N ILE A 194 22.35 23.06 13.02
CA ILE A 194 20.99 22.56 13.22
C ILE A 194 20.97 21.03 13.15
N TYR A 195 20.00 20.39 13.78
CA TYR A 195 19.84 18.95 13.65
C TYR A 195 19.27 18.54 12.28
N ASP A 196 19.81 17.45 11.70
CA ASP A 196 19.27 16.85 10.48
C ASP A 196 17.90 16.22 10.74
N SER A 197 16.86 17.01 10.56
CA SER A 197 15.47 16.54 10.64
C SER A 197 14.97 15.87 9.37
N ASN A 198 15.59 16.16 8.21
CA ASN A 198 15.16 15.65 6.92
C ASN A 198 15.46 14.16 6.76
N SER A 199 16.65 13.71 7.14
CA SER A 199 16.97 12.28 7.11
C SER A 199 16.03 11.46 7.96
N ALA A 200 15.70 11.94 9.18
CA ALA A 200 14.74 11.28 10.05
C ALA A 200 13.33 11.23 9.40
N LEU A 201 12.86 12.35 8.84
CA LEU A 201 11.58 12.47 8.15
C LEU A 201 11.52 11.52 6.94
N LEU A 202 12.50 11.57 6.05
CA LEU A 202 12.54 10.77 4.82
C LEU A 202 12.63 9.28 5.11
N ARG A 203 13.40 8.88 6.14
CA ARG A 203 13.45 7.51 6.62
C ARG A 203 12.09 7.01 7.09
N ALA A 204 11.36 7.85 7.84
CA ALA A 204 10.01 7.52 8.29
C ALA A 204 9.03 7.40 7.10
N LEU A 205 9.10 8.31 6.14
CA LEU A 205 8.27 8.29 4.93
C LEU A 205 8.54 7.08 4.05
N LEU A 206 9.82 6.69 3.85
CA LEU A 206 10.19 5.46 3.15
C LEU A 206 9.58 4.24 3.84
N HIS A 207 9.75 4.14 5.16
CA HIS A 207 9.20 3.03 5.95
C HIS A 207 7.67 2.94 5.80
N ARG A 208 6.96 4.07 5.83
CA ARG A 208 5.50 4.12 5.61
C ARG A 208 5.10 3.76 4.17
N THR A 209 6.01 3.86 3.23
CA THR A 209 5.81 3.44 1.83
C THR A 209 6.17 1.96 1.60
N GLY A 210 6.57 1.23 2.65
CA GLY A 210 6.97 -0.19 2.57
C GLY A 210 8.45 -0.40 2.22
N VAL A 211 9.28 0.65 2.30
CA VAL A 211 10.71 0.60 1.96
C VAL A 211 11.56 0.93 3.20
N SER A 212 12.51 0.07 3.51
CA SER A 212 13.53 0.39 4.52
C SER A 212 14.74 1.01 3.84
N ALA A 213 15.21 2.16 4.34
CA ALA A 213 16.46 2.74 3.89
C ALA A 213 17.62 1.79 4.26
N THR A 214 18.45 1.46 3.26
CA THR A 214 19.64 0.60 3.44
C THR A 214 20.81 1.38 4.03
N SER A 215 20.92 2.67 3.71
CA SER A 215 21.87 3.60 4.29
C SER A 215 21.26 4.99 4.47
N VAL A 216 21.74 5.71 5.48
CA VAL A 216 21.48 7.13 5.72
C VAL A 216 22.83 7.75 6.01
N GLU A 217 23.30 8.59 5.12
CA GLU A 217 24.63 9.19 5.19
C GLU A 217 24.51 10.72 5.21
N HIS A 218 25.34 11.36 6.04
CA HIS A 218 25.54 12.80 5.98
C HIS A 218 26.81 13.08 5.19
N SER A 219 26.73 13.99 4.23
CA SER A 219 27.86 14.47 3.43
C SER A 219 28.11 15.94 3.69
N ARG A 220 29.36 16.33 3.75
CA ARG A 220 29.74 17.74 3.71
C ARG A 220 29.47 18.34 2.34
N ASP A 221 29.39 19.66 2.29
CA ASP A 221 29.20 20.41 1.04
C ASP A 221 30.50 20.51 0.22
N ASP A 222 31.24 19.39 0.13
CA ASP A 222 32.42 19.26 -0.72
C ASP A 222 32.26 18.12 -1.74
N ARG A 223 32.96 18.26 -2.88
CA ARG A 223 32.86 17.34 -4.03
C ARG A 223 33.28 15.92 -3.70
N GLN A 224 34.32 15.75 -2.87
CA GLN A 224 34.86 14.43 -2.54
C GLN A 224 33.89 13.64 -1.66
N SER A 225 33.50 14.21 -0.51
CA SER A 225 32.53 13.63 0.41
C SER A 225 31.23 13.25 -0.28
N LEU A 226 30.67 14.20 -1.05
CA LEU A 226 29.42 13.98 -1.77
C LEU A 226 29.57 12.91 -2.83
N GLY A 227 30.68 12.88 -3.56
CA GLY A 227 30.96 11.87 -4.59
C GLY A 227 31.06 10.45 -4.01
N GLU A 228 31.66 10.29 -2.84
CA GLU A 228 31.75 9.01 -2.15
C GLU A 228 30.39 8.54 -1.66
N ALA A 229 29.62 9.41 -1.00
CA ALA A 229 28.27 9.10 -0.55
C ALA A 229 27.36 8.72 -1.73
N ILE A 230 27.38 9.46 -2.85
CA ILE A 230 26.59 9.15 -4.04
C ILE A 230 26.99 7.79 -4.64
N LYS A 231 28.30 7.45 -4.74
CA LYS A 231 28.75 6.14 -5.23
C LYS A 231 28.22 4.99 -4.39
N HIS A 232 28.06 5.17 -3.09
CA HIS A 232 27.40 4.18 -2.24
C HIS A 232 25.88 4.14 -2.46
N GLY A 233 25.27 5.32 -2.51
CA GLY A 233 23.83 5.48 -2.64
C GLY A 233 23.25 4.92 -3.95
N ILE A 234 23.95 5.09 -5.08
CA ILE A 234 23.49 4.62 -6.40
C ILE A 234 23.46 3.09 -6.55
N ARG A 235 23.95 2.32 -5.58
CA ARG A 235 23.80 0.86 -5.54
C ARG A 235 22.38 0.40 -5.16
N ASN A 236 21.51 1.33 -4.85
CA ASN A 236 20.11 1.09 -4.51
C ASN A 236 19.19 1.42 -5.70
N ASN A 237 17.95 0.94 -5.65
CA ASN A 237 16.95 1.30 -6.66
C ASN A 237 16.56 2.79 -6.58
N ILE A 238 16.60 3.36 -5.37
CA ILE A 238 16.26 4.76 -5.08
C ILE A 238 17.40 5.42 -4.32
N LEU A 239 17.82 6.60 -4.78
CA LEU A 239 18.68 7.49 -4.04
C LEU A 239 17.94 8.81 -3.78
N ILE A 240 17.78 9.17 -2.52
CA ILE A 240 17.21 10.45 -2.10
C ILE A 240 18.33 11.32 -1.57
N ILE A 241 18.51 12.52 -2.14
CA ILE A 241 19.46 13.51 -1.66
C ILE A 241 18.66 14.69 -1.12
N SER A 242 18.85 15.05 0.15
CA SER A 242 18.18 16.16 0.83
C SER A 242 19.17 17.28 1.11
N GLY A 243 18.88 18.46 0.61
CA GLY A 243 19.82 19.60 0.63
C GLY A 243 20.69 19.67 -0.63
N GLY A 244 21.49 20.68 -0.77
CA GLY A 244 22.42 20.89 -1.88
C GLY A 244 21.79 21.10 -3.26
N VAL A 245 20.47 20.93 -3.41
CA VAL A 245 19.71 21.16 -4.66
C VAL A 245 19.22 22.61 -4.68
N SER A 246 20.12 23.54 -4.94
CA SER A 246 19.82 24.96 -4.98
C SER A 246 19.47 25.43 -6.40
N VAL A 247 19.01 26.68 -6.50
CA VAL A 247 18.69 27.33 -7.78
C VAL A 247 19.91 27.98 -8.47
N GLY A 248 21.13 27.84 -7.92
CA GLY A 248 22.37 28.43 -8.43
C GLY A 248 23.00 27.62 -9.59
N GLU A 249 23.79 28.29 -10.42
CA GLU A 249 24.57 27.65 -11.51
C GLU A 249 25.66 26.70 -10.97
N HIS A 250 26.04 26.83 -9.71
CA HIS A 250 27.06 26.03 -9.03
C HIS A 250 26.48 24.94 -8.13
N ASP A 251 25.38 24.32 -8.54
CA ASP A 251 24.77 23.21 -7.78
C ASP A 251 25.72 22.01 -7.73
N LEU A 252 26.35 21.81 -6.58
CA LEU A 252 27.35 20.77 -6.37
C LEU A 252 26.77 19.38 -6.61
N VAL A 253 25.55 19.13 -6.10
CA VAL A 253 24.87 17.83 -6.22
C VAL A 253 24.67 17.45 -7.68
N LYS A 254 24.13 18.36 -8.50
CA LYS A 254 23.89 18.12 -9.92
C LYS A 254 25.19 17.82 -10.66
N ASN A 255 26.24 18.60 -10.41
CA ASN A 255 27.51 18.44 -11.10
C ASN A 255 28.15 17.08 -10.76
N VAL A 256 28.20 16.70 -9.50
CA VAL A 256 28.74 15.41 -9.05
C VAL A 256 27.92 14.24 -9.60
N LEU A 257 26.59 14.36 -9.60
CA LEU A 257 25.73 13.33 -10.21
C LEU A 257 26.03 13.12 -11.70
N CYS A 258 26.15 14.21 -12.47
CA CYS A 258 26.49 14.12 -13.91
C CYS A 258 27.87 13.50 -14.15
N GLU A 259 28.86 13.80 -13.31
CA GLU A 259 30.20 13.19 -13.37
C GLU A 259 30.19 11.68 -13.09
N LEU A 260 29.26 11.25 -12.24
CA LEU A 260 29.03 9.83 -11.92
C LEU A 260 28.10 9.13 -12.94
N GLY A 261 27.78 9.80 -14.05
CA GLY A 261 27.01 9.23 -15.16
C GLY A 261 25.50 9.35 -15.00
N ALA A 262 24.99 10.16 -14.06
CA ALA A 262 23.57 10.37 -13.93
C ALA A 262 23.01 11.21 -15.10
N LYS A 263 21.93 10.73 -15.70
CA LYS A 263 21.11 11.49 -16.64
C LYS A 263 20.03 12.24 -15.87
N ILE A 264 20.16 13.57 -15.80
CA ILE A 264 19.17 14.44 -15.14
C ILE A 264 18.06 14.76 -16.15
N GLU A 265 16.83 14.38 -15.81
CA GLU A 265 15.64 14.57 -16.65
C GLU A 265 14.80 15.76 -16.20
N ILE A 266 14.75 16.02 -14.89
CA ILE A 266 13.98 17.10 -14.29
C ILE A 266 14.90 17.91 -13.40
N TRP A 267 14.87 19.22 -13.62
CA TRP A 267 15.51 20.22 -12.79
C TRP A 267 14.54 21.37 -12.55
N ARG A 268 14.02 21.47 -11.31
CA ARG A 268 12.98 22.41 -10.86
C ARG A 268 11.57 22.09 -11.35
N VAL A 269 10.66 22.05 -10.41
CA VAL A 269 9.23 21.81 -10.61
C VAL A 269 8.41 23.02 -10.12
N ALA A 270 7.34 23.34 -10.85
CA ALA A 270 6.41 24.40 -10.48
C ALA A 270 5.45 23.92 -9.38
N VAL A 271 5.94 23.86 -8.12
CA VAL A 271 5.15 23.49 -6.94
C VAL A 271 5.56 24.36 -5.74
N LYS A 272 4.61 24.65 -4.86
CA LYS A 272 4.83 25.37 -3.60
C LYS A 272 4.23 24.56 -2.43
N PRO A 273 5.06 24.26 -1.40
CA PRO A 273 6.51 24.36 -1.35
C PRO A 273 7.18 23.26 -2.18
N GLY A 274 8.44 23.45 -2.65
CA GLY A 274 9.18 22.39 -3.31
C GLY A 274 9.76 22.74 -4.70
N LYS A 275 9.93 24.04 -5.05
CA LYS A 275 10.50 24.48 -6.34
C LYS A 275 11.86 23.85 -6.67
N PRO A 276 12.85 23.79 -5.76
CA PRO A 276 14.05 22.99 -5.96
C PRO A 276 13.67 21.51 -5.94
N PHE A 277 13.87 20.83 -7.05
CA PHE A 277 13.61 19.40 -7.18
C PHE A 277 14.44 18.86 -8.33
N LEU A 278 15.06 17.70 -8.14
CA LEU A 278 15.81 17.00 -9.16
C LEU A 278 15.27 15.57 -9.30
N PHE A 279 15.13 15.12 -10.55
CA PHE A 279 14.95 13.71 -10.88
C PHE A 279 15.93 13.32 -11.99
N GLY A 280 16.51 12.14 -11.82
CA GLY A 280 17.40 11.56 -12.82
C GLY A 280 17.59 10.07 -12.55
N CYS A 281 18.39 9.42 -13.38
CA CYS A 281 18.73 8.01 -13.23
C CYS A 281 20.20 7.74 -13.56
N VAL A 282 20.72 6.68 -12.96
CA VAL A 282 22.03 6.08 -13.29
C VAL A 282 21.80 4.63 -13.64
N ALA A 283 22.25 4.21 -14.84
CA ALA A 283 22.27 2.81 -15.20
C ALA A 283 23.32 2.07 -14.36
N GLN A 284 22.92 1.06 -13.62
CA GLN A 284 23.86 0.18 -12.93
C GLN A 284 24.50 -0.79 -13.93
N SER A 285 25.56 -0.38 -14.60
CA SER A 285 26.38 -1.27 -15.39
C SER A 285 27.26 -2.11 -14.47
N GLY A 286 26.70 -3.20 -13.95
CA GLY A 286 27.48 -4.26 -13.29
C GLY A 286 27.85 -5.37 -14.28
N PRO A 287 29.00 -6.06 -14.12
CA PRO A 287 29.29 -7.24 -14.93
C PRO A 287 28.24 -8.30 -14.65
N SER A 288 27.58 -8.78 -15.70
CA SER A 288 26.70 -9.94 -15.63
C SER A 288 27.42 -11.08 -14.89
N PRO A 289 26.79 -11.76 -13.90
CA PRO A 289 27.38 -12.96 -13.34
C PRO A 289 27.59 -13.94 -14.48
N GLN A 290 28.85 -14.33 -14.71
CA GLN A 290 29.18 -15.40 -15.66
C GLN A 290 28.51 -16.68 -15.15
N PHE A 291 27.36 -17.02 -15.71
CA PHE A 291 26.79 -18.35 -15.56
C PHE A 291 27.75 -19.35 -16.17
N SER A 292 28.38 -20.13 -15.28
CA SER A 292 29.19 -21.29 -15.67
C SER A 292 28.38 -22.19 -16.62
N GLN A 293 28.96 -22.47 -17.76
CA GLN A 293 28.46 -23.37 -18.78
C GLN A 293 28.07 -24.74 -18.16
N ARG A 294 26.78 -25.04 -18.18
CA ARG A 294 26.29 -26.41 -18.13
C ARG A 294 25.52 -26.71 -19.40
N SER A 295 26.21 -27.50 -20.23
CA SER A 295 25.77 -28.41 -21.33
C SER A 295 24.46 -28.10 -22.05
N ALA A 296 24.68 -27.80 -23.31
CA ALA A 296 23.71 -27.82 -24.40
C ALA A 296 22.94 -29.14 -24.51
N ARG A 297 21.62 -29.06 -24.54
CA ARG A 297 20.77 -29.95 -25.32
C ARG A 297 19.75 -29.14 -26.09
N SER A 298 19.84 -29.33 -27.40
CA SER A 298 19.06 -28.71 -28.47
C SER A 298 17.56 -28.86 -28.32
N ARG A 299 16.80 -27.77 -28.48
CA ARG A 299 15.46 -27.79 -29.08
C ARG A 299 15.25 -26.50 -29.87
N SER A 300 14.85 -26.71 -31.12
CA SER A 300 14.61 -25.78 -32.20
C SER A 300 13.64 -24.64 -31.86
N ARG A 301 14.00 -23.42 -32.24
CA ARG A 301 13.18 -22.21 -32.24
C ARG A 301 12.35 -22.11 -33.53
N PRO A 302 11.14 -21.54 -33.49
CA PRO A 302 10.55 -20.85 -34.62
C PRO A 302 11.01 -19.38 -34.64
N GLU A 303 11.27 -18.88 -35.82
CA GLU A 303 11.60 -17.49 -36.12
C GLU A 303 10.46 -16.55 -35.71
N ALA A 304 10.82 -15.41 -35.14
CA ALA A 304 9.90 -14.30 -34.87
C ALA A 304 10.48 -13.00 -35.36
N ASP A 305 9.65 -12.31 -36.08
CA ASP A 305 9.71 -11.04 -36.79
C ASP A 305 10.61 -9.95 -36.23
N ALA A 306 11.31 -9.30 -37.16
CA ALA A 306 12.02 -8.05 -36.98
C ALA A 306 11.04 -6.90 -36.72
N ARG A 307 11.05 -6.33 -35.51
CA ARG A 307 10.45 -5.03 -35.20
C ARG A 307 11.53 -3.97 -35.12
N THR A 308 11.30 -2.90 -35.86
CA THR A 308 12.02 -1.62 -35.90
C THR A 308 12.21 -1.03 -34.48
N PRO A 309 13.34 -0.40 -34.16
CA PRO A 309 13.56 0.24 -32.86
C PRO A 309 12.77 1.55 -32.80
N GLY A 310 11.69 1.56 -32.01
CA GLY A 310 11.04 2.78 -31.55
C GLY A 310 11.79 3.31 -30.31
N GLU A 311 12.09 4.59 -30.33
CA GLU A 311 12.75 5.36 -29.25
C GLU A 311 11.99 5.22 -27.92
N GLY A 312 12.65 4.66 -26.93
CA GLY A 312 12.18 4.47 -25.56
C GLY A 312 12.89 3.26 -24.97
N ALA A 313 14.18 3.40 -24.60
CA ALA A 313 14.87 2.36 -23.87
C ALA A 313 14.15 2.13 -22.53
N ALA A 314 13.40 1.02 -22.43
CA ALA A 314 12.87 0.56 -21.15
C ALA A 314 14.05 0.40 -20.17
N THR A 315 14.00 1.11 -19.05
CA THR A 315 14.98 1.00 -17.96
C THR A 315 14.94 -0.46 -17.45
N ARG A 316 16.12 -1.07 -17.36
CA ARG A 316 16.25 -2.42 -16.77
C ARG A 316 16.10 -2.30 -15.27
N GLY A 317 15.64 -3.35 -14.59
CA GLY A 317 15.43 -3.39 -13.13
C GLY A 317 16.67 -3.08 -12.26
N ASP A 318 17.80 -2.79 -12.89
CA ASP A 318 19.09 -2.47 -12.25
C ASP A 318 19.38 -0.95 -12.19
N ASP A 319 18.48 -0.06 -12.65
CA ASP A 319 18.71 1.38 -12.63
C ASP A 319 18.48 1.97 -11.25
N CYS A 320 19.31 2.96 -10.86
CA CYS A 320 19.08 3.78 -9.67
C CYS A 320 18.36 5.07 -10.05
N PHE A 321 17.19 5.29 -9.51
CA PHE A 321 16.45 6.55 -9.66
C PHE A 321 16.82 7.52 -8.56
N ILE A 322 17.20 8.73 -8.95
CA ILE A 322 17.73 9.77 -8.06
C ILE A 322 16.70 10.87 -7.89
N PHE A 323 16.41 11.19 -6.63
CA PHE A 323 15.54 12.28 -6.23
C PHE A 323 16.30 13.29 -5.37
N GLY A 324 16.55 14.48 -5.90
CA GLY A 324 17.08 15.59 -5.12
C GLY A 324 15.94 16.42 -4.56
N LEU A 325 15.83 16.45 -3.24
CA LEU A 325 14.76 17.13 -2.51
C LEU A 325 15.29 18.40 -1.81
N PRO A 326 14.42 19.42 -1.61
CA PRO A 326 14.81 20.64 -0.93
C PRO A 326 15.31 20.40 0.50
N GLY A 327 16.25 21.23 0.99
CA GLY A 327 16.69 21.22 2.39
C GLY A 327 15.59 21.62 3.39
N ASN A 328 14.59 22.40 2.98
CA ASN A 328 13.45 22.74 3.85
C ASN A 328 12.52 21.52 4.08
N PRO A 329 12.23 21.12 5.33
CA PRO A 329 11.56 19.86 5.64
C PRO A 329 10.15 19.73 5.07
N VAL A 330 9.38 20.80 5.05
CA VAL A 330 8.03 20.77 4.46
C VAL A 330 8.07 20.62 2.95
N SER A 331 9.06 21.23 2.30
CA SER A 331 9.26 21.03 0.87
C SER A 331 9.67 19.60 0.56
N ALA A 332 10.59 19.01 1.34
CA ALA A 332 10.98 17.62 1.22
C ALA A 332 9.78 16.68 1.41
N PHE A 333 8.93 16.93 2.40
CA PHE A 333 7.70 16.17 2.65
C PHE A 333 6.74 16.21 1.46
N VAL A 334 6.40 17.41 0.97
CA VAL A 334 5.45 17.57 -0.14
C VAL A 334 6.00 16.93 -1.42
N THR A 335 7.28 17.18 -1.76
CA THR A 335 7.89 16.60 -2.96
C THR A 335 8.05 15.08 -2.85
N PHE A 336 8.30 14.54 -1.66
CA PHE A 336 8.27 13.10 -1.43
C PHE A 336 6.89 12.51 -1.73
N LEU A 337 5.83 13.07 -1.17
CA LEU A 337 4.46 12.57 -1.37
C LEU A 337 4.02 12.65 -2.83
N GLN A 338 4.37 13.74 -3.54
CA GLN A 338 3.90 13.98 -4.89
C GLN A 338 4.72 13.27 -5.98
N PHE A 339 6.01 12.98 -5.73
CA PHE A 339 6.92 12.47 -6.76
C PHE A 339 7.64 11.18 -6.37
N VAL A 340 8.21 11.09 -5.15
CA VAL A 340 9.02 9.93 -4.73
C VAL A 340 8.12 8.74 -4.40
N ARG A 341 7.08 8.96 -3.59
CA ARG A 341 6.14 7.92 -3.19
C ARG A 341 5.47 7.23 -4.38
N PRO A 342 4.88 7.94 -5.37
CA PRO A 342 4.28 7.31 -6.55
C PRO A 342 5.29 6.48 -7.36
N ALA A 343 6.53 6.95 -7.49
CA ALA A 343 7.59 6.21 -8.17
C ALA A 343 7.92 4.91 -7.45
N ILE A 344 8.10 4.95 -6.12
CA ILE A 344 8.33 3.75 -5.30
C ILE A 344 7.19 2.74 -5.47
N LEU A 345 5.94 3.20 -5.34
CA LEU A 345 4.77 2.34 -5.47
C LEU A 345 4.71 1.66 -6.84
N ARG A 346 5.00 2.42 -7.92
CA ARG A 346 5.08 1.86 -9.27
C ARG A 346 6.19 0.81 -9.40
N ILE A 347 7.37 1.06 -8.85
CA ILE A 347 8.48 0.11 -8.83
C ILE A 347 8.12 -1.16 -8.05
N MET A 348 7.31 -1.04 -6.99
CA MET A 348 6.78 -2.19 -6.23
C MET A 348 5.63 -2.91 -6.94
N GLY A 349 5.16 -2.42 -8.09
CA GLY A 349 4.09 -3.05 -8.88
C GLY A 349 2.67 -2.57 -8.56
N ALA A 350 2.51 -1.49 -7.78
CA ALA A 350 1.20 -0.89 -7.52
C ALA A 350 0.59 -0.30 -8.80
N THR A 351 -0.74 -0.38 -8.91
CA THR A 351 -1.52 0.28 -9.98
C THR A 351 -2.14 1.59 -9.50
N ASN A 352 -2.53 1.68 -8.23
CA ASN A 352 -2.99 2.92 -7.63
C ASN A 352 -1.82 3.63 -6.94
N LEU A 353 -1.38 4.75 -7.49
CA LEU A 353 -0.21 5.52 -7.04
C LEU A 353 -0.60 6.78 -6.26
N GLU A 354 -1.88 7.14 -6.28
CA GLU A 354 -2.39 8.38 -5.70
C GLU A 354 -2.48 8.28 -4.17
N LEU A 355 -2.39 9.45 -3.52
CA LEU A 355 -2.88 9.56 -2.14
C LEU A 355 -4.41 9.52 -2.16
N PRO A 356 -5.05 8.89 -1.16
CA PRO A 356 -6.49 8.98 -1.03
C PRO A 356 -6.95 10.44 -0.99
N GLN A 357 -8.05 10.73 -1.70
CA GLN A 357 -8.69 12.03 -1.68
C GLN A 357 -10.07 11.90 -1.03
N VAL A 358 -10.41 12.86 -0.17
CA VAL A 358 -11.70 12.90 0.49
C VAL A 358 -12.29 14.31 0.42
N PRO A 359 -13.60 14.46 0.22
CA PRO A 359 -14.24 15.76 0.28
C PRO A 359 -14.27 16.29 1.71
N ALA A 360 -13.99 17.59 1.87
CA ALA A 360 -13.99 18.27 3.15
C ALA A 360 -14.53 19.69 3.01
N LYS A 361 -15.20 20.20 4.05
CA LYS A 361 -15.57 21.62 4.13
C LYS A 361 -14.37 22.43 4.56
N LEU A 362 -14.06 23.48 3.82
CA LEU A 362 -12.98 24.39 4.14
C LEU A 362 -13.32 25.25 5.37
N ALA A 363 -12.38 25.40 6.30
CA ALA A 363 -12.62 26.15 7.53
C ALA A 363 -12.48 27.65 7.38
N VAL A 364 -11.67 28.13 6.44
CA VAL A 364 -11.34 29.54 6.21
C VAL A 364 -11.18 29.83 4.73
N ASP A 365 -11.33 31.10 4.32
CA ASP A 365 -11.01 31.50 2.96
C ASP A 365 -9.52 31.29 2.66
N LEU A 366 -9.21 30.77 1.46
CA LEU A 366 -7.85 30.57 0.98
C LEU A 366 -7.73 31.06 -0.46
N THR A 367 -6.62 31.73 -0.75
CA THR A 367 -6.28 32.22 -2.09
C THR A 367 -4.85 31.90 -2.43
N ASN A 368 -4.58 31.51 -3.66
CA ASN A 368 -3.24 31.35 -4.18
C ASN A 368 -2.94 32.40 -5.27
N ASP A 369 -2.40 33.53 -4.85
CA ASP A 369 -1.96 34.60 -5.74
C ASP A 369 -0.53 34.37 -6.29
N GLY A 370 0.03 33.20 -6.03
CA GLY A 370 1.40 32.84 -6.46
C GLY A 370 1.44 32.37 -7.93
N ASP A 371 2.66 32.07 -8.37
CA ASP A 371 2.99 31.62 -9.73
C ASP A 371 2.95 30.09 -9.92
N ARG A 372 2.59 29.34 -8.85
CA ARG A 372 2.63 27.87 -8.82
C ARG A 372 1.51 27.31 -7.96
N PRO A 373 1.03 26.06 -8.23
CA PRO A 373 0.13 25.35 -7.34
C PRO A 373 0.68 25.30 -5.92
N HIS A 374 -0.17 25.55 -4.94
CA HIS A 374 0.20 25.62 -3.53
C HIS A 374 -0.45 24.49 -2.74
N TYR A 375 0.38 23.67 -2.10
CA TYR A 375 -0.04 22.60 -1.18
C TYR A 375 -0.11 23.13 0.24
N ILE A 376 -1.32 23.34 0.74
CA ILE A 376 -1.60 23.82 2.10
C ILE A 376 -1.71 22.61 3.03
N ARG A 377 -0.93 22.62 4.10
CA ARG A 377 -1.04 21.63 5.18
C ARG A 377 -2.21 21.95 6.08
N GLY A 378 -2.99 20.95 6.39
CA GLY A 378 -4.13 21.13 7.26
C GLY A 378 -4.46 19.89 8.08
N LYS A 379 -5.35 20.08 9.03
CA LYS A 379 -5.99 19.02 9.79
C LYS A 379 -7.39 18.78 9.22
N LEU A 380 -7.61 17.56 8.77
CA LEU A 380 -8.93 17.06 8.45
C LEU A 380 -9.50 16.42 9.70
N GLU A 381 -10.58 16.98 10.20
CA GLU A 381 -11.29 16.47 11.36
C GLU A 381 -12.80 16.67 11.18
N ARG A 382 -13.58 15.60 11.37
CA ARG A 382 -15.06 15.62 11.24
C ARG A 382 -15.54 16.21 9.92
N GLY A 383 -14.86 15.89 8.81
CA GLY A 383 -15.21 16.39 7.46
C GLY A 383 -14.89 17.87 7.21
N ARG A 384 -14.09 18.51 8.08
CA ARG A 384 -13.63 19.90 7.90
C ARG A 384 -12.12 19.95 7.80
N PHE A 385 -11.63 20.66 6.79
CA PHE A 385 -10.21 20.93 6.59
C PHE A 385 -9.86 22.31 7.16
N THR A 386 -8.91 22.33 8.09
CA THR A 386 -8.39 23.55 8.71
C THR A 386 -6.89 23.65 8.46
N PRO A 387 -6.40 24.72 7.80
CA PRO A 387 -4.96 24.96 7.68
C PRO A 387 -4.30 25.00 9.06
N VAL A 388 -3.13 24.36 9.21
CA VAL A 388 -2.44 24.30 10.52
C VAL A 388 -1.03 24.87 10.43
N GLY A 389 -0.64 25.57 11.48
CA GLY A 389 0.67 26.18 11.61
C GLY A 389 0.96 27.25 10.54
N ARG A 390 2.19 27.68 10.50
CA ARG A 390 2.70 28.54 9.42
C ARG A 390 2.88 27.72 8.15
N GLN A 391 2.52 28.25 6.99
CA GLN A 391 2.57 27.54 5.71
C GLN A 391 3.93 27.66 4.99
N GLU A 392 4.92 28.30 5.63
CA GLU A 392 6.28 28.40 5.10
C GLU A 392 6.98 27.04 5.03
N SER A 393 7.93 26.91 4.11
CA SER A 393 8.62 25.65 3.79
C SER A 393 9.49 25.08 4.91
N HIS A 394 9.91 25.92 5.87
CA HIS A 394 10.71 25.54 7.03
C HIS A 394 9.88 25.23 8.28
N ALA A 395 8.58 25.51 8.27
CA ALA A 395 7.73 25.44 9.46
C ALA A 395 7.35 23.98 9.82
N LEU A 396 8.31 23.22 10.34
CA LEU A 396 8.20 21.79 10.65
C LEU A 396 7.12 21.47 11.70
N PHE A 397 6.89 22.34 12.70
CA PHE A 397 5.91 22.07 13.76
C PHE A 397 4.48 21.93 13.22
N GLY A 398 4.12 22.73 12.20
CA GLY A 398 2.83 22.60 11.53
C GLY A 398 2.64 21.25 10.81
N LEU A 399 3.73 20.63 10.35
CA LEU A 399 3.68 19.32 9.71
C LEU A 399 3.25 18.22 10.70
N ARG A 400 3.72 18.27 11.96
CA ARG A 400 3.30 17.33 13.02
C ARG A 400 1.78 17.36 13.28
N GLN A 401 1.15 18.52 13.10
CA GLN A 401 -0.28 18.70 13.37
C GLN A 401 -1.16 18.34 12.16
N ALA A 402 -0.58 18.30 10.96
CA ALA A 402 -1.30 18.05 9.72
C ALA A 402 -1.52 16.55 9.49
N ASN A 403 -2.64 16.20 8.85
CA ASN A 403 -2.95 14.89 8.32
C ASN A 403 -3.51 14.95 6.89
N ALA A 404 -3.55 16.16 6.30
CA ALA A 404 -4.07 16.35 4.96
C ALA A 404 -3.35 17.50 4.23
N LEU A 405 -3.35 17.42 2.89
CA LEU A 405 -2.91 18.48 1.98
C LEU A 405 -4.08 18.92 1.10
N LEU A 406 -4.27 20.23 1.02
CA LEU A 406 -5.14 20.87 0.02
C LEU A 406 -4.29 21.49 -1.07
N ARG A 407 -4.51 21.09 -2.33
CA ARG A 407 -3.87 21.71 -3.49
C ARG A 407 -4.73 22.87 -3.98
N ILE A 408 -4.15 24.08 -4.05
CA ILE A 408 -4.80 25.28 -4.59
C ILE A 408 -4.08 25.65 -5.89
N ALA A 409 -4.83 25.69 -7.01
CA ALA A 409 -4.28 26.07 -8.30
C ALA A 409 -3.85 27.57 -8.32
N VAL A 410 -3.03 27.95 -9.31
CA VAL A 410 -2.65 29.34 -9.53
C VAL A 410 -3.89 30.20 -9.78
N GLY A 411 -4.02 31.32 -9.08
CA GLY A 411 -5.16 32.24 -9.18
C GLY A 411 -6.47 31.73 -8.59
N GLN A 412 -6.47 30.54 -7.96
CA GLN A 412 -7.68 29.98 -7.36
C GLN A 412 -7.95 30.59 -5.98
N SER A 413 -9.21 30.97 -5.77
CA SER A 413 -9.75 31.40 -4.48
C SER A 413 -10.84 30.44 -4.04
N LEU A 414 -10.76 29.98 -2.80
CA LEU A 414 -11.70 29.05 -2.17
C LEU A 414 -12.30 29.74 -0.95
N LYS A 415 -13.62 29.55 -0.74
CA LYS A 415 -14.34 30.15 0.36
C LYS A 415 -14.52 29.21 1.54
N ALA A 416 -14.63 29.76 2.73
CA ALA A 416 -15.05 29.01 3.90
C ALA A 416 -16.38 28.30 3.61
N ASP A 417 -16.53 27.08 4.15
CA ASP A 417 -17.63 26.14 3.95
C ASP A 417 -17.77 25.56 2.51
N GLU A 418 -16.93 25.98 1.56
CA GLU A 418 -16.81 25.32 0.25
C GLU A 418 -16.31 23.87 0.42
N ILE A 419 -16.85 22.96 -0.40
CA ILE A 419 -16.39 21.56 -0.44
C ILE A 419 -15.17 21.47 -1.35
N VAL A 420 -14.06 20.96 -0.81
CA VAL A 420 -12.78 20.80 -1.48
C VAL A 420 -12.28 19.36 -1.32
N ASP A 421 -11.57 18.84 -2.31
CA ASP A 421 -10.93 17.54 -2.21
C ASP A 421 -9.54 17.69 -1.56
N VAL A 422 -9.33 16.98 -0.48
CA VAL A 422 -8.06 16.97 0.25
C VAL A 422 -7.38 15.62 0.16
N GLN A 423 -6.08 15.64 -0.12
CA GLN A 423 -5.24 14.44 -0.06
C GLN A 423 -4.96 14.10 1.40
N ILE A 424 -5.20 12.86 1.78
CA ILE A 424 -4.92 12.40 3.14
C ILE A 424 -3.79 11.37 3.16
N TRP A 425 -3.09 11.31 4.27
CA TRP A 425 -2.21 10.21 4.64
C TRP A 425 -2.65 9.70 6.00
N ASP A 426 -2.90 8.40 6.10
CA ASP A 426 -3.45 7.70 7.26
C ASP A 426 -2.40 6.80 7.93
N TRP A 427 -1.30 7.40 8.32
CA TRP A 427 -0.26 6.67 9.06
C TRP A 427 0.16 7.35 10.36
#